data_0c52bcad07ce5158261a4a85a7571986
#
_entry.id   0c52bcad07ce5158261a4a85a7571986
#
_cell.length_a   1.000
_cell.length_b   1.000
_cell.length_c   1.000
_cell.angle_alpha   90.00
_cell.angle_beta   90.00
_cell.angle_gamma   90.00
#
_symmetry.space_group_name_H-M   'P 1'
#
loop_
_entity.id
_entity.type
_entity.pdbx_description
1 polymer ?
#
loop_
_entity_poly.entity_id
_entity_poly.type
_entity_poly.pdbx_seq_one_letter_code
_entity_poly.pdbx_strand_id
1 'polypeptide(L)'
;PVGWESSRRHSSLTTQLRVWHAANEELGEAFESSGGFTLPSGAIRSPDASWISRQRWDGLTPEQRTTFPQVCPDFVVELRSQSDRLSSLQEKMREYLENGTRLGWLLDPKHRRVEIYRPGYDVEVLENPVELSGEDVLPGFVLNLRKVWG
;
A
#
# COMPACT_ATOMS: atom_id res chain seq x y z
N PRO A 1 15.69 -9.75 10.75
CA PRO A 1 14.86 -8.84 11.54
C PRO A 1 14.91 -7.42 11.02
N VAL A 2 13.81 -6.72 11.18
CA VAL A 2 13.66 -5.33 10.75
C VAL A 2 14.30 -4.44 11.81
N GLY A 3 15.15 -3.48 11.39
CA GLY A 3 15.74 -2.52 12.30
C GLY A 3 14.68 -1.60 12.89
N TRP A 4 14.99 -0.97 14.04
CA TRP A 4 14.04 -0.09 14.72
C TRP A 4 13.63 1.12 13.85
N GLU A 5 14.52 1.65 13.01
CA GLU A 5 14.16 2.74 12.10
C GLU A 5 13.14 2.30 11.06
N SER A 6 13.34 1.11 10.49
CA SER A 6 12.41 0.53 9.53
C SER A 6 11.06 0.25 10.20
N SER A 7 11.09 -0.27 11.42
CA SER A 7 9.89 -0.51 12.21
C SER A 7 9.14 0.79 12.50
N ARG A 8 9.86 1.87 12.83
CA ARG A 8 9.27 3.18 13.07
C ARG A 8 8.62 3.75 11.81
N ARG A 9 9.24 3.57 10.66
CA ARG A 9 8.68 4.02 9.38
C ARG A 9 7.39 3.28 9.05
N HIS A 10 7.37 1.95 9.24
CA HIS A 10 6.15 1.16 9.07
C HIS A 10 5.05 1.61 10.02
N SER A 11 5.40 1.86 11.28
CA SER A 11 4.44 2.34 12.27
C SER A 11 3.86 3.69 11.90
N SER A 12 4.68 4.63 11.42
CA SER A 12 4.21 5.94 10.97
C SER A 12 3.25 5.82 9.78
N LEU A 13 3.61 5.01 8.80
CA LEU A 13 2.78 4.76 7.63
C LEU A 13 1.42 4.17 8.03
N THR A 14 1.44 3.09 8.79
CA THR A 14 0.20 2.40 9.17
C THR A 14 -0.65 3.24 10.11
N THR A 15 -0.05 4.00 11.02
CA THR A 15 -0.77 4.89 11.93
C THR A 15 -1.52 5.97 11.14
N GLN A 16 -0.85 6.60 10.18
CA GLN A 16 -1.51 7.63 9.37
C GLN A 16 -2.67 7.07 8.56
N LEU A 17 -2.49 5.89 7.97
CA LEU A 17 -3.57 5.22 7.23
C LEU A 17 -4.73 4.86 8.14
N ARG A 18 -4.45 4.35 9.34
CA ARG A 18 -5.49 3.98 10.31
C ARG A 18 -6.26 5.18 10.82
N VAL A 19 -5.61 6.32 11.03
CA VAL A 19 -6.30 7.56 11.44
C VAL A 19 -7.30 7.97 10.38
N TRP A 20 -6.89 7.97 9.12
CA TRP A 20 -7.80 8.25 8.00
C TRP A 20 -8.94 7.23 7.95
N HIS A 21 -8.61 5.95 8.06
CA HIS A 21 -9.59 4.86 8.00
C HIS A 21 -10.63 5.00 9.11
N ALA A 22 -10.20 5.34 10.33
CA ALA A 22 -11.12 5.50 11.46
C ALA A 22 -12.20 6.56 11.20
N ALA A 23 -11.86 7.58 10.40
CA ALA A 23 -12.81 8.63 10.01
C ALA A 23 -13.60 8.26 8.74
N ASN A 24 -13.28 7.15 8.07
CA ASN A 24 -13.85 6.76 6.78
C ASN A 24 -14.14 5.25 6.72
N GLU A 25 -14.53 4.65 7.83
CA GLU A 25 -14.74 3.19 7.93
C GLU A 25 -15.75 2.66 6.92
N GLU A 26 -16.73 3.46 6.54
CA GLU A 26 -17.74 3.09 5.58
C GLU A 26 -17.18 2.91 4.16
N LEU A 27 -16.00 3.48 3.87
CA LEU A 27 -15.42 3.42 2.53
C LEU A 27 -14.65 2.13 2.26
N GLY A 28 -14.13 1.46 3.28
CA GLY A 28 -13.35 0.25 3.08
C GLY A 28 -12.64 -0.23 4.34
N GLU A 29 -11.66 -1.12 4.15
CA GLU A 29 -10.87 -1.73 5.21
C GLU A 29 -9.38 -1.51 4.98
N ALA A 30 -8.65 -1.16 6.04
CA ALA A 30 -7.20 -0.94 6.00
C ALA A 30 -6.46 -2.11 6.65
N PHE A 31 -5.31 -2.47 6.08
CA PHE A 31 -4.48 -3.59 6.53
C PHE A 31 -3.02 -3.20 6.61
N GLU A 32 -2.30 -3.85 7.52
CA GLU A 32 -0.85 -3.70 7.65
C GLU A 32 -0.14 -4.94 7.13
N SER A 33 1.20 -4.99 7.24
CA SER A 33 2.03 -6.05 6.66
C SER A 33 1.78 -7.45 7.21
N SER A 34 1.09 -7.58 8.35
CA SER A 34 0.72 -8.90 8.89
C SER A 34 -0.41 -9.56 8.11
N GLY A 35 -1.16 -8.78 7.32
CA GLY A 35 -2.22 -9.29 6.47
C GLY A 35 -1.72 -9.59 5.07
N GLY A 36 -2.11 -10.72 4.51
CA GLY A 36 -1.78 -11.09 3.14
C GLY A 36 -3.03 -11.31 2.32
N PHE A 37 -2.86 -11.30 1.00
CA PHE A 37 -3.95 -11.46 0.05
C PHE A 37 -3.58 -12.47 -1.02
N THR A 38 -4.58 -13.23 -1.48
CA THR A 38 -4.44 -14.06 -2.67
C THR A 38 -4.96 -13.25 -3.85
N LEU A 39 -4.04 -12.83 -4.71
CA LEU A 39 -4.38 -12.04 -5.90
C LEU A 39 -5.06 -12.90 -6.96
N PRO A 40 -5.79 -12.30 -7.93
CA PRO A 40 -6.41 -13.07 -9.02
C PRO A 40 -5.45 -14.00 -9.76
N SER A 41 -4.16 -13.65 -9.85
CA SER A 41 -3.12 -14.49 -10.45
C SER A 41 -2.80 -15.74 -9.62
N GLY A 42 -3.26 -15.81 -8.37
CA GLY A 42 -2.93 -16.87 -7.43
C GLY A 42 -1.75 -16.54 -6.53
N ALA A 43 -1.03 -15.46 -6.80
CA ALA A 43 0.10 -15.05 -5.95
C ALA A 43 -0.40 -14.56 -4.60
N ILE A 44 0.34 -14.89 -3.54
CA ILE A 44 0.07 -14.38 -2.19
C ILE A 44 1.03 -13.25 -1.91
N ARG A 45 0.49 -12.08 -1.53
CA ARG A 45 1.29 -10.88 -1.25
C ARG A 45 0.84 -10.23 0.06
N SER A 46 1.81 -9.64 0.76
CA SER A 46 1.58 -8.93 2.03
C SER A 46 2.18 -7.53 1.93
N PRO A 47 1.46 -6.56 1.33
CA PRO A 47 1.97 -5.19 1.25
C PRO A 47 2.24 -4.61 2.65
N ASP A 48 3.16 -3.66 2.74
CA ASP A 48 3.45 -3.00 4.02
C ASP A 48 2.23 -2.26 4.57
N ALA A 49 1.43 -1.69 3.69
CA ALA A 49 0.11 -1.14 4.01
C ALA A 49 -0.80 -1.32 2.82
N SER A 50 -2.10 -1.47 3.07
CA SER A 50 -3.06 -1.63 1.99
C SER A 50 -4.45 -1.22 2.43
N TRP A 51 -5.30 -0.96 1.45
CA TRP A 51 -6.70 -0.62 1.70
C TRP A 51 -7.55 -1.25 0.60
N ILE A 52 -8.69 -1.77 1.03
CA ILE A 52 -9.65 -2.43 0.13
C ILE A 52 -10.96 -1.67 0.22
N SER A 53 -11.52 -1.30 -0.93
CA SER A 53 -12.82 -0.62 -0.97
C SER A 53 -13.92 -1.50 -0.40
N ARG A 54 -14.94 -0.86 0.16
CA ARG A 54 -16.10 -1.56 0.72
C ARG A 54 -16.75 -2.46 -0.33
N GLN A 55 -16.81 -1.99 -1.57
CA GLN A 55 -17.38 -2.77 -2.67
C GLN A 55 -16.64 -4.09 -2.88
N ARG A 56 -15.31 -4.06 -2.92
CA ARG A 56 -14.52 -5.29 -3.12
C ARG A 56 -14.60 -6.21 -1.90
N TRP A 57 -14.52 -5.64 -0.70
CA TRP A 57 -14.56 -6.43 0.53
C TRP A 57 -15.90 -7.12 0.72
N ASP A 58 -16.99 -6.38 0.57
CA ASP A 58 -18.34 -6.92 0.75
C ASP A 58 -18.73 -7.91 -0.34
N GLY A 59 -18.05 -7.85 -1.49
CA GLY A 59 -18.25 -8.80 -2.58
C GLY A 59 -17.65 -10.18 -2.32
N LEU A 60 -16.84 -10.33 -1.25
CA LEU A 60 -16.26 -11.63 -0.91
C LEU A 60 -17.26 -12.52 -0.21
N THR A 61 -17.30 -13.79 -0.59
CA THR A 61 -18.04 -14.81 0.14
C THR A 61 -17.30 -15.14 1.44
N PRO A 62 -17.97 -15.75 2.44
CA PRO A 62 -17.26 -16.20 3.65
C PRO A 62 -16.07 -17.10 3.34
N GLU A 63 -16.17 -17.96 2.32
CA GLU A 63 -15.10 -18.86 1.90
C GLU A 63 -13.90 -18.09 1.32
N GLN A 64 -14.13 -16.93 0.72
CA GLN A 64 -13.06 -16.08 0.16
C GLN A 64 -12.39 -15.22 1.22
N ARG A 65 -13.05 -15.01 2.38
CA ARG A 65 -12.51 -14.25 3.52
C ARG A 65 -11.70 -15.18 4.42
N THR A 66 -10.67 -15.80 3.86
CA THR A 66 -9.78 -16.73 4.57
C THR A 66 -8.63 -15.97 5.22
N THR A 67 -7.63 -16.70 5.72
CA THR A 67 -6.40 -16.10 6.25
C THR A 67 -5.73 -15.19 5.20
N PHE A 68 -5.82 -15.57 3.91
CA PHE A 68 -5.35 -14.76 2.79
C PHE A 68 -6.53 -14.49 1.86
N PRO A 69 -7.34 -13.46 2.16
CA PRO A 69 -8.54 -13.17 1.37
C PRO A 69 -8.27 -13.10 -0.13
N GLN A 70 -9.19 -13.64 -0.93
CA GLN A 70 -9.07 -13.70 -2.38
C GLN A 70 -9.55 -12.40 -3.00
N VAL A 71 -8.74 -11.37 -2.87
CA VAL A 71 -9.07 -10.03 -3.34
C VAL A 71 -7.78 -9.26 -3.64
N CYS A 72 -7.83 -8.39 -4.64
CA CYS A 72 -6.75 -7.44 -4.88
C CYS A 72 -7.07 -6.14 -4.14
N PRO A 73 -6.16 -5.63 -3.30
CA PRO A 73 -6.37 -4.33 -2.67
C PRO A 73 -6.47 -3.21 -3.71
N ASP A 74 -7.33 -2.23 -3.44
CA ASP A 74 -7.43 -1.04 -4.28
C ASP A 74 -6.18 -0.17 -4.17
N PHE A 75 -5.55 -0.17 -2.98
CA PHE A 75 -4.40 0.66 -2.67
C PHE A 75 -3.35 -0.17 -1.94
N VAL A 76 -2.10 -0.04 -2.36
CA VAL A 76 -0.96 -0.71 -1.72
C VAL A 76 0.20 0.25 -1.53
N VAL A 77 0.98 0.02 -0.48
CA VAL A 77 2.25 0.70 -0.25
C VAL A 77 3.32 -0.33 0.04
N GLU A 78 4.46 -0.20 -0.64
CA GLU A 78 5.66 -0.95 -0.32
C GLU A 78 6.73 0.03 0.16
N LEU A 79 7.31 -0.27 1.30
CA LEU A 79 8.34 0.55 1.92
C LEU A 79 9.68 -0.17 1.78
N ARG A 80 10.58 0.40 0.98
CA ARG A 80 11.87 -0.23 0.70
C ARG A 80 12.75 -0.26 1.94
N SER A 81 13.24 -1.45 2.28
CA SER A 81 14.25 -1.65 3.32
C SER A 81 15.65 -1.73 2.69
N GLN A 82 16.70 -1.71 3.51
CA GLN A 82 18.08 -1.78 3.02
C GLN A 82 18.38 -3.07 2.25
N SER A 83 17.71 -4.16 2.58
CA SER A 83 17.91 -5.45 1.93
C SER A 83 17.12 -5.63 0.65
N ASP A 84 16.16 -4.75 0.36
CA ASP A 84 15.31 -4.88 -0.81
C ASP A 84 16.00 -4.36 -2.07
N ARG A 85 15.90 -5.14 -3.15
CA ARG A 85 16.26 -4.66 -4.48
C ARG A 85 15.13 -3.79 -5.01
N LEU A 86 15.49 -2.63 -5.54
CA LEU A 86 14.50 -1.72 -6.12
C LEU A 86 13.74 -2.39 -7.27
N SER A 87 14.46 -3.09 -8.16
CA SER A 87 13.83 -3.77 -9.30
C SER A 87 12.80 -4.80 -8.88
N SER A 88 13.05 -5.54 -7.79
CA SER A 88 12.10 -6.52 -7.27
C SER A 88 10.83 -5.87 -6.75
N LEU A 89 10.96 -4.74 -6.05
CA LEU A 89 9.79 -3.99 -5.59
C LEU A 89 9.02 -3.37 -6.75
N GLN A 90 9.71 -2.89 -7.77
CA GLN A 90 9.06 -2.35 -8.96
C GLN A 90 8.26 -3.43 -9.70
N GLU A 91 8.79 -4.64 -9.81
CA GLU A 91 8.07 -5.77 -10.40
C GLU A 91 6.82 -6.09 -9.58
N LYS A 92 6.94 -6.09 -8.26
CA LYS A 92 5.82 -6.33 -7.36
C LYS A 92 4.72 -5.27 -7.55
N MET A 93 5.11 -3.99 -7.67
CA MET A 93 4.14 -2.92 -7.91
C MET A 93 3.39 -3.12 -9.22
N ARG A 94 4.09 -3.51 -10.28
CA ARG A 94 3.45 -3.82 -11.57
C ARG A 94 2.49 -5.01 -11.45
N GLU A 95 2.87 -6.03 -10.69
CA GLU A 95 1.99 -7.17 -10.43
C GLU A 95 0.70 -6.73 -9.75
N TYR A 96 0.79 -5.84 -8.75
CA TYR A 96 -0.42 -5.30 -8.10
C TYR A 96 -1.33 -4.63 -9.12
N LEU A 97 -0.78 -3.76 -9.98
CA LEU A 97 -1.59 -3.07 -11.00
C LEU A 97 -2.26 -4.05 -11.95
N GLU A 98 -1.53 -5.08 -12.40
CA GLU A 98 -2.06 -6.10 -13.30
C GLU A 98 -3.20 -6.89 -12.66
N ASN A 99 -3.20 -7.01 -11.33
CA ASN A 99 -4.22 -7.73 -10.59
C ASN A 99 -5.38 -6.84 -10.14
N GLY A 100 -5.34 -5.53 -10.37
CA GLY A 100 -6.47 -4.66 -10.11
C GLY A 100 -6.26 -3.53 -9.11
N THR A 101 -5.05 -3.35 -8.59
CA THR A 101 -4.74 -2.21 -7.72
C THR A 101 -4.95 -0.90 -8.48
N ARG A 102 -5.60 0.07 -7.85
CA ARG A 102 -5.95 1.35 -8.46
C ARG A 102 -4.93 2.44 -8.16
N LEU A 103 -4.18 2.29 -7.07
CA LEU A 103 -3.13 3.23 -6.68
C LEU A 103 -2.08 2.47 -5.86
N GLY A 104 -0.82 2.62 -6.23
CA GLY A 104 0.27 2.02 -5.49
C GLY A 104 1.41 3.01 -5.27
N TRP A 105 2.01 2.97 -4.08
CA TRP A 105 3.18 3.79 -3.75
C TRP A 105 4.36 2.89 -3.40
N LEU A 106 5.51 3.18 -4.00
CA LEU A 106 6.79 2.61 -3.60
C LEU A 106 7.59 3.72 -2.95
N LEU A 107 7.84 3.58 -1.65
CA LEU A 107 8.55 4.57 -0.84
C LEU A 107 9.99 4.12 -0.62
N ASP A 108 10.95 4.95 -1.01
CA ASP A 108 12.38 4.71 -0.82
C ASP A 108 12.96 5.72 0.18
N PRO A 109 13.01 5.38 1.48
CA PRO A 109 13.46 6.32 2.50
C PRO A 109 14.92 6.75 2.34
N LYS A 110 15.79 5.87 1.88
CA LYS A 110 17.21 6.16 1.72
C LYS A 110 17.44 7.32 0.74
N HIS A 111 16.68 7.32 -0.35
CA HIS A 111 16.82 8.34 -1.40
C HIS A 111 15.71 9.39 -1.32
N ARG A 112 14.79 9.25 -0.35
CA ARG A 112 13.59 10.11 -0.21
C ARG A 112 12.86 10.26 -1.53
N ARG A 113 12.68 9.13 -2.21
CA ARG A 113 12.03 9.05 -3.51
C ARG A 113 10.75 8.26 -3.40
N VAL A 114 9.74 8.70 -4.16
CA VAL A 114 8.46 8.02 -4.25
C VAL A 114 8.19 7.68 -5.70
N GLU A 115 7.71 6.45 -5.96
CA GLU A 115 7.17 6.07 -7.26
C GLU A 115 5.68 5.83 -7.08
N ILE A 116 4.89 6.47 -7.93
CA ILE A 116 3.42 6.36 -7.89
C ILE A 116 2.98 5.55 -9.10
N TYR A 117 2.24 4.48 -8.82
CA TYR A 117 1.74 3.55 -9.83
C TYR A 117 0.23 3.70 -9.96
N ARG A 118 -0.24 3.97 -11.19
CA ARG A 118 -1.67 4.08 -11.52
C ARG A 118 -1.95 3.29 -12.80
N PRO A 119 -3.07 2.56 -12.86
CA PRO A 119 -3.41 1.81 -14.08
C PRO A 119 -3.50 2.74 -15.30
N GLY A 120 -2.84 2.35 -16.39
CA GLY A 120 -2.90 3.10 -17.65
C GLY A 120 -1.99 4.32 -17.72
N TYR A 121 -1.18 4.58 -16.70
CA TYR A 121 -0.25 5.71 -16.69
C TYR A 121 1.18 5.22 -16.46
N ASP A 122 2.15 5.97 -16.98
CA ASP A 122 3.54 5.74 -16.65
C ASP A 122 3.78 6.01 -15.17
N VAL A 123 4.79 5.36 -14.60
CA VAL A 123 5.19 5.57 -13.21
C VAL A 123 5.60 7.01 -13.02
N GLU A 124 5.01 7.68 -12.03
CA GLU A 124 5.41 9.03 -11.65
C GLU A 124 6.46 8.94 -10.55
N VAL A 125 7.60 9.61 -10.74
CA VAL A 125 8.68 9.63 -9.75
C VAL A 125 8.75 11.01 -9.11
N LEU A 126 8.69 11.05 -7.78
CA LEU A 126 8.80 12.29 -7.01
C LEU A 126 10.07 12.25 -6.18
N GLU A 127 10.84 13.33 -6.24
CA GLU A 127 12.07 13.49 -5.45
C GLU A 127 11.78 14.32 -4.21
N ASN A 128 12.03 13.74 -3.04
CA ASN A 128 11.87 14.38 -1.74
C ASN A 128 10.51 15.08 -1.56
N PRO A 129 9.37 14.41 -1.87
CA PRO A 129 8.08 15.04 -1.66
C PRO A 129 7.77 15.18 -0.17
N VAL A 130 6.95 16.18 0.18
CA VAL A 130 6.55 16.44 1.57
C VAL A 130 5.37 15.55 1.95
N GLU A 131 4.48 15.30 0.98
CA GLU A 131 3.24 14.56 1.23
C GLU A 131 2.77 13.85 -0.03
N LEU A 132 1.88 12.87 0.15
CA LEU A 132 1.22 12.16 -0.94
C LEU A 132 -0.28 12.17 -0.73
N SER A 133 -1.03 12.37 -1.80
CA SER A 133 -2.48 12.31 -1.80
C SER A 133 -2.97 10.90 -2.12
N GLY A 134 -4.00 10.45 -1.41
CA GLY A 134 -4.72 9.21 -1.75
C GLY A 134 -5.60 9.32 -2.97
N GLU A 135 -5.71 10.50 -3.57
CA GLU A 135 -6.49 10.76 -4.78
C GLU A 135 -7.95 10.37 -4.61
N ASP A 136 -8.59 9.87 -5.66
CA ASP A 136 -9.98 9.41 -5.59
C ASP A 136 -10.10 8.07 -4.87
N VAL A 137 -8.99 7.32 -4.78
CA VAL A 137 -9.01 5.97 -4.21
C VAL A 137 -9.21 6.02 -2.71
N LEU A 138 -8.48 6.92 -2.04
CA LEU A 138 -8.65 7.19 -0.60
C LEU A 138 -8.96 8.68 -0.42
N PRO A 139 -10.23 9.09 -0.60
CA PRO A 139 -10.58 10.51 -0.59
C PRO A 139 -10.19 11.18 0.73
N GLY A 140 -9.43 12.27 0.63
CA GLY A 140 -9.00 13.04 1.78
C GLY A 140 -7.80 12.49 2.53
N PHE A 141 -7.27 11.32 2.13
CA PHE A 141 -6.05 10.80 2.75
C PHE A 141 -4.83 11.54 2.21
N VAL A 142 -4.03 12.06 3.14
CA VAL A 142 -2.75 12.71 2.83
C VAL A 142 -1.70 12.10 3.76
N LEU A 143 -0.70 11.46 3.17
CA LEU A 143 0.40 10.89 3.94
C LEU A 143 1.47 11.95 4.13
N ASN A 144 1.81 12.25 5.39
CA ASN A 144 2.91 13.14 5.73
C ASN A 144 4.22 12.36 5.67
N LEU A 145 5.01 12.61 4.65
CA LEU A 145 6.25 11.87 4.41
C LEU A 145 7.39 12.26 5.36
N ARG A 146 7.34 13.46 5.95
CA ARG A 146 8.34 13.83 6.96
C ARG A 146 8.32 12.87 8.13
N LYS A 147 7.14 12.38 8.50
CA LYS A 147 6.98 11.41 9.59
C LYS A 147 7.40 10.00 9.19
N VAL A 148 7.52 9.73 7.88
CA VAL A 148 7.98 8.45 7.36
C VAL A 148 9.49 8.48 7.16
N TRP A 149 10.01 9.55 6.57
CA TRP A 149 11.45 9.66 6.31
C TRP A 149 12.27 9.68 7.60
N GLY A 150 11.81 10.37 8.60
CA GLY A 150 12.47 10.49 9.90
C GLY A 150 13.24 11.77 10.05
#